data_7dff82d282da898f53c067bba3f1d0b1
#
_entry.id   7dff82d282da898f53c067bba3f1d0b1
#
_cell.length_a   1.000
_cell.length_b   1.000
_cell.length_c   1.000
_cell.angle_alpha   90.00
_cell.angle_beta   90.00
_cell.angle_gamma   90.00
#
_symmetry.space_group_name_H-M   'P 1'
#
loop_
_entity.id
_entity.type
_entity.pdbx_description
1 polymer ?
#
loop_
_entity_poly.entity_id
_entity_poly.type
_entity_poly.pdbx_seq_one_letter_code
_entity_poly.pdbx_strand_id
1 'polypeptide(L)'
;MGDRWSLVVLRDVMFGDRHYFRELLARSQEGIASNILADRLRRLVDSGLLWRSDDETHRQKIRYSLTEAGVQLVPVMAALGSWGRRHMPASHELSVRAELLEQGGPELWDRFMDELREQHLGIPRAAGTPSVFAELQAAYQAALEESG
;
A
#
# COMPACT_ATOMS: atom_id res chain seq x y z
N MET A 1 -7.53 -7.97 -11.38
CA MET A 1 -7.39 -7.30 -10.07
C MET A 1 -8.21 -7.94 -8.94
N GLY A 2 -9.27 -8.62 -9.21
CA GLY A 2 -10.20 -9.11 -8.18
C GLY A 2 -9.74 -10.29 -7.33
N ASP A 3 -8.60 -10.89 -7.61
CA ASP A 3 -8.12 -12.02 -6.83
C ASP A 3 -7.34 -11.57 -5.58
N ARG A 4 -7.26 -12.47 -4.60
CA ARG A 4 -6.64 -12.22 -3.31
C ARG A 4 -5.20 -11.69 -3.41
N TRP A 5 -4.39 -12.33 -4.26
CA TRP A 5 -2.96 -12.00 -4.33
C TRP A 5 -2.71 -10.65 -5.00
N SER A 6 -3.51 -10.28 -5.98
CA SER A 6 -3.41 -8.93 -6.58
C SER A 6 -3.70 -7.85 -5.56
N LEU A 7 -4.71 -8.03 -4.72
CA LEU A 7 -5.04 -7.08 -3.65
C LEU A 7 -3.94 -7.01 -2.58
N VAL A 8 -3.36 -8.15 -2.23
CA VAL A 8 -2.23 -8.21 -1.26
C VAL A 8 -1.02 -7.45 -1.81
N VAL A 9 -0.67 -7.65 -3.07
CA VAL A 9 0.47 -6.96 -3.70
C VAL A 9 0.22 -5.45 -3.74
N LEU A 10 -0.97 -5.02 -4.17
CA LEU A 10 -1.34 -3.60 -4.20
C LEU A 10 -1.26 -2.98 -2.80
N ARG A 11 -1.76 -3.68 -1.80
CA ARG A 11 -1.69 -3.23 -0.41
C ARG A 11 -0.24 -3.01 0.04
N ASP A 12 0.64 -3.94 -0.28
CA ASP A 12 2.04 -3.87 0.14
C ASP A 12 2.79 -2.74 -0.57
N VAL A 13 2.48 -2.46 -1.84
CA VAL A 13 3.05 -1.31 -2.55
C VAL A 13 2.50 0.00 -1.99
N MET A 14 1.18 0.07 -1.78
CA MET A 14 0.50 1.29 -1.35
C MET A 14 0.80 1.67 0.10
N PHE A 15 0.60 0.74 1.03
CA PHE A 15 0.71 1.00 2.47
C PHE A 15 2.06 0.60 3.04
N GLY A 16 2.75 -0.34 2.40
CA GLY A 16 4.04 -0.84 2.86
C GLY A 16 5.24 -0.09 2.29
N ASP A 17 5.03 0.78 1.32
CA ASP A 17 6.09 1.50 0.59
C ASP A 17 7.14 0.53 0.05
N ARG A 18 6.69 -0.59 -0.49
CA ARG A 18 7.54 -1.65 -1.03
C ARG A 18 7.46 -1.61 -2.54
N HIS A 19 8.59 -1.40 -3.19
CA HIS A 19 8.65 -1.16 -4.63
C HIS A 19 9.43 -2.22 -5.40
N TYR A 20 10.15 -3.12 -4.70
CA TYR A 20 11.04 -4.08 -5.34
C TYR A 20 10.59 -5.51 -5.07
N PHE A 21 10.83 -6.38 -6.06
CA PHE A 21 10.42 -7.79 -5.98
C PHE A 21 10.90 -8.46 -4.69
N ARG A 22 12.16 -8.25 -4.33
CA ARG A 22 12.74 -8.89 -3.14
C ARG A 22 12.09 -8.42 -1.85
N GLU A 23 11.76 -7.13 -1.75
CA GLU A 23 11.06 -6.58 -0.59
C GLU A 23 9.66 -7.17 -0.48
N LEU A 24 8.93 -7.17 -1.59
CA LEU A 24 7.57 -7.70 -1.63
C LEU A 24 7.53 -9.17 -1.26
N LEU A 25 8.52 -9.94 -1.72
CA LEU A 25 8.63 -11.36 -1.42
C LEU A 25 9.01 -11.59 0.04
N ALA A 26 10.09 -10.95 0.52
CA ALA A 26 10.66 -11.19 1.84
C ALA A 26 9.77 -10.69 2.97
N ARG A 27 9.03 -9.60 2.75
CA ARG A 27 8.23 -8.95 3.78
C ARG A 27 6.73 -9.28 3.67
N SER A 28 6.37 -10.23 2.83
CA SER A 28 4.98 -10.67 2.70
C SER A 28 4.53 -11.37 3.97
N GLN A 29 3.52 -10.83 4.64
CA GLN A 29 2.93 -11.42 5.83
C GLN A 29 2.19 -12.72 5.51
N GLU A 30 1.64 -12.81 4.30
CA GLU A 30 0.91 -13.97 3.82
C GLU A 30 1.80 -15.05 3.20
N GLY A 31 3.11 -14.78 3.09
CA GLY A 31 4.06 -15.75 2.54
C GLY A 31 3.86 -16.03 1.06
N ILE A 32 3.72 -15.00 0.24
CA ILE A 32 3.50 -15.14 -1.20
C ILE A 32 4.64 -15.92 -1.86
N ALA A 33 4.31 -16.88 -2.73
CA ALA A 33 5.29 -17.59 -3.52
C ALA A 33 5.85 -16.71 -4.64
N SER A 34 7.13 -16.91 -4.98
CA SER A 34 7.82 -16.06 -5.96
C SER A 34 7.17 -16.06 -7.34
N ASN A 35 6.69 -17.22 -7.80
CA ASN A 35 6.01 -17.34 -9.09
C ASN A 35 4.65 -16.62 -9.10
N ILE A 36 3.94 -16.65 -7.98
CA ILE A 36 2.67 -15.92 -7.83
C ILE A 36 2.93 -14.41 -7.83
N LEU A 37 3.93 -13.96 -7.07
CA LEU A 37 4.29 -12.53 -7.04
C LEU A 37 4.66 -12.02 -8.44
N ALA A 38 5.52 -12.75 -9.15
CA ALA A 38 5.94 -12.35 -10.50
C ALA A 38 4.73 -12.24 -11.44
N ASP A 39 3.82 -13.21 -11.39
CA ASP A 39 2.63 -13.21 -12.22
C ASP A 39 1.70 -12.03 -11.89
N ARG A 40 1.48 -11.77 -10.62
CA ARG A 40 0.58 -10.69 -10.20
C ARG A 40 1.16 -9.31 -10.50
N LEU A 41 2.46 -9.10 -10.33
CA LEU A 41 3.10 -7.85 -10.73
C LEU A 41 2.94 -7.60 -12.23
N ARG A 42 3.14 -8.64 -13.06
CA ARG A 42 2.92 -8.52 -14.51
C ARG A 42 1.47 -8.15 -14.84
N ARG A 43 0.50 -8.81 -14.22
CA ARG A 43 -0.92 -8.53 -14.43
C ARG A 43 -1.31 -7.11 -14.00
N LEU A 44 -0.75 -6.64 -12.88
CA LEU A 44 -1.04 -5.30 -12.37
C LEU A 44 -0.43 -4.23 -13.28
N VAL A 45 0.74 -4.48 -13.86
CA VAL A 45 1.33 -3.59 -14.86
C VAL A 45 0.49 -3.60 -16.14
N ASP A 46 0.12 -4.78 -16.62
CA ASP A 46 -0.69 -4.93 -17.85
C ASP A 46 -2.06 -4.27 -17.71
N SER A 47 -2.65 -4.29 -16.52
CA SER A 47 -3.96 -3.67 -16.26
C SER A 47 -3.88 -2.18 -15.98
N GLY A 48 -2.68 -1.60 -15.91
CA GLY A 48 -2.49 -0.17 -15.72
C GLY A 48 -2.59 0.31 -14.28
N LEU A 49 -2.47 -0.58 -13.29
CA LEU A 49 -2.50 -0.20 -11.88
C LEU A 49 -1.10 0.03 -11.32
N LEU A 50 -0.10 -0.63 -11.87
CA LEU A 50 1.31 -0.41 -11.56
C LEU A 50 2.06 -0.03 -12.83
N TRP A 51 3.17 0.68 -12.66
CA TRP A 51 4.14 0.88 -13.72
C TRP A 51 5.51 0.45 -13.22
N ARG A 52 6.36 0.04 -14.14
CA ARG A 52 7.70 -0.43 -13.82
C ARG A 52 8.73 0.51 -14.42
N SER A 53 9.80 0.74 -13.67
CA SER A 53 10.93 1.53 -14.14
C SER A 53 12.24 0.88 -13.70
N ASP A 54 13.31 1.19 -14.40
CA ASP A 54 14.65 0.77 -13.99
C ASP A 54 15.15 1.72 -12.91
N ASP A 55 15.68 1.16 -11.82
CA ASP A 55 16.29 1.98 -10.78
C ASP A 55 17.75 2.20 -11.13
N GLU A 56 18.09 3.42 -11.52
CA GLU A 56 19.45 3.79 -11.92
C GLU A 56 20.45 3.71 -10.77
N THR A 57 19.98 3.88 -9.53
CA THR A 57 20.84 3.82 -8.35
C THR A 57 21.17 2.37 -7.95
N HIS A 58 20.35 1.43 -8.38
CA HIS A 58 20.52 0.01 -8.07
C HIS A 58 20.46 -0.79 -9.37
N ARG A 59 21.62 -1.08 -9.94
CA ARG A 59 21.73 -1.82 -11.20
C ARG A 59 20.85 -3.07 -11.20
N GLN A 60 20.06 -3.23 -12.26
CA GLN A 60 19.22 -4.40 -12.53
C GLN A 60 18.02 -4.55 -11.60
N LYS A 61 17.72 -3.56 -10.78
CA LYS A 61 16.46 -3.56 -10.01
C LYS A 61 15.36 -2.86 -10.78
N ILE A 62 14.23 -3.54 -10.84
CA ILE A 62 13.01 -2.97 -11.40
C ILE A 62 12.19 -2.44 -10.24
N ARG A 63 11.80 -1.16 -10.33
CA ARG A 63 10.94 -0.51 -9.36
C ARG A 63 9.50 -0.58 -9.85
N TYR A 64 8.60 -1.01 -8.98
CA TYR A 64 7.16 -1.02 -9.22
C TYR A 64 6.51 0.10 -8.43
N SER A 65 5.70 0.91 -9.09
CA SER A 65 5.03 2.06 -8.49
C SER A 65 3.58 2.11 -8.94
N LEU A 66 2.73 2.79 -8.16
CA LEU A 66 1.33 2.98 -8.52
C LEU A 66 1.22 3.96 -9.70
N THR A 67 0.32 3.66 -10.62
CA THR A 67 -0.17 4.64 -11.59
C THR A 67 -1.21 5.54 -10.92
N GLU A 68 -1.68 6.56 -11.62
CA GLU A 68 -2.79 7.39 -11.10
C GLU A 68 -4.02 6.51 -10.81
N ALA A 69 -4.33 5.55 -11.69
CA ALA A 69 -5.43 4.61 -11.44
C ALA A 69 -5.19 3.78 -10.18
N GLY A 70 -3.95 3.35 -9.94
CA GLY A 70 -3.59 2.64 -8.71
C GLY A 70 -3.76 3.50 -7.47
N VAL A 71 -3.33 4.77 -7.52
CA VAL A 71 -3.51 5.73 -6.42
C VAL A 71 -4.99 5.89 -6.08
N GLN A 72 -5.84 5.98 -7.08
CA GLN A 72 -7.28 6.16 -6.89
C GLN A 72 -8.00 4.96 -6.28
N LEU A 73 -7.29 3.86 -6.05
CA LEU A 73 -7.83 2.72 -5.30
C LEU A 73 -7.80 2.92 -3.78
N VAL A 74 -7.21 4.01 -3.27
CA VAL A 74 -7.18 4.28 -1.82
C VAL A 74 -8.57 4.18 -1.18
N PRO A 75 -9.64 4.83 -1.71
CA PRO A 75 -10.97 4.69 -1.12
C PRO A 75 -11.49 3.26 -1.12
N VAL A 76 -11.19 2.50 -2.18
CA VAL A 76 -11.60 1.08 -2.28
C VAL A 76 -10.88 0.24 -1.21
N MET A 77 -9.58 0.44 -1.07
CA MET A 77 -8.77 -0.27 -0.08
C MET A 77 -9.21 0.08 1.34
N ALA A 78 -9.55 1.36 1.59
CA ALA A 78 -10.08 1.80 2.88
C ALA A 78 -11.40 1.11 3.19
N ALA A 79 -12.30 1.00 2.22
CA ALA A 79 -13.59 0.32 2.39
C ALA A 79 -13.41 -1.17 2.67
N LEU A 80 -12.49 -1.83 1.95
CA LEU A 80 -12.18 -3.24 2.19
C LEU A 80 -11.59 -3.45 3.59
N GLY A 81 -10.72 -2.55 4.02
CA GLY A 81 -10.15 -2.58 5.37
C GLY A 81 -11.21 -2.44 6.45
N SER A 82 -12.15 -1.53 6.27
CA SER A 82 -13.27 -1.34 7.20
C SER A 82 -14.16 -2.58 7.29
N TRP A 83 -14.50 -3.15 6.14
CA TRP A 83 -15.28 -4.37 6.08
C TRP A 83 -14.55 -5.53 6.76
N GLY A 84 -13.26 -5.68 6.46
CA GLY A 84 -12.43 -6.75 7.03
C GLY A 84 -12.33 -6.62 8.55
N ARG A 85 -12.14 -5.41 9.07
CA ARG A 85 -12.05 -5.15 10.50
C ARG A 85 -13.32 -5.58 11.25
N ARG A 86 -14.48 -5.37 10.64
CA ARG A 86 -15.79 -5.70 11.25
C ARG A 86 -16.13 -7.18 11.15
N HIS A 87 -15.72 -7.86 10.09
CA HIS A 87 -16.25 -9.18 9.75
C HIS A 87 -15.22 -10.30 9.76
N MET A 88 -13.93 -9.97 9.80
CA MET A 88 -12.85 -10.96 9.76
C MET A 88 -12.00 -10.87 11.02
N PRO A 89 -11.49 -12.02 11.53
CA PRO A 89 -10.57 -11.97 12.66
C PRO A 89 -9.27 -11.28 12.26
N ALA A 90 -8.87 -10.30 13.06
CA ALA A 90 -7.63 -9.57 12.84
C ALA A 90 -7.04 -9.16 14.18
N SER A 91 -5.71 -9.07 14.25
CA SER A 91 -5.05 -8.53 15.43
C SER A 91 -5.33 -7.04 15.56
N HIS A 92 -5.17 -6.50 16.78
CA HIS A 92 -5.36 -5.07 17.03
C HIS A 92 -4.45 -4.21 16.14
N GLU A 93 -3.17 -4.55 16.05
CA GLU A 93 -2.20 -3.81 15.25
C GLU A 93 -2.49 -3.83 13.75
N LEU A 94 -3.15 -4.88 13.25
CA LEU A 94 -3.54 -4.93 11.84
C LEU A 94 -4.84 -4.16 11.56
N SER A 95 -5.72 -4.06 12.57
CA SER A 95 -7.00 -3.34 12.44
C SER A 95 -6.86 -1.84 12.61
N VAL A 96 -5.85 -1.37 13.33
CA VAL A 96 -5.73 0.04 13.70
C VAL A 96 -5.57 0.96 12.49
N ARG A 97 -4.86 0.51 11.46
CA ARG A 97 -4.70 1.28 10.23
C ARG A 97 -6.03 1.43 9.50
N ALA A 98 -6.81 0.35 9.41
CA ALA A 98 -8.13 0.36 8.79
C ALA A 98 -9.07 1.29 9.56
N GLU A 99 -9.00 1.27 10.88
CA GLU A 99 -9.80 2.15 11.74
C GLU A 99 -9.43 3.62 11.51
N LEU A 100 -8.14 3.94 11.45
CA LEU A 100 -7.68 5.30 11.21
C LEU A 100 -8.16 5.82 9.85
N LEU A 101 -8.09 5.00 8.81
CA LEU A 101 -8.57 5.35 7.47
C LEU A 101 -10.08 5.56 7.46
N GLU A 102 -10.83 4.73 8.19
CA GLU A 102 -12.28 4.87 8.29
C GLU A 102 -12.65 6.17 9.00
N GLN A 103 -12.02 6.45 10.13
CA GLN A 103 -12.30 7.65 10.92
C GLN A 103 -11.89 8.94 10.19
N GLY A 104 -10.79 8.91 9.47
CA GLY A 104 -10.30 10.06 8.72
C GLY A 104 -11.15 10.41 7.50
N GLY A 105 -11.78 9.41 6.89
CA GLY A 105 -12.67 9.61 5.77
C GLY A 105 -12.03 10.21 4.54
N PRO A 106 -12.86 10.80 3.63
CA PRO A 106 -12.36 11.33 2.35
C PRO A 106 -11.25 12.36 2.45
N GLU A 107 -11.24 13.19 3.48
CA GLU A 107 -10.16 14.19 3.65
C GLU A 107 -8.82 13.51 3.88
N LEU A 108 -8.78 12.48 4.72
CA LEU A 108 -7.55 11.71 4.97
C LEU A 108 -7.13 10.95 3.71
N TRP A 109 -8.10 10.35 3.00
CA TRP A 109 -7.82 9.61 1.77
C TRP A 109 -7.24 10.53 0.69
N ASP A 110 -7.77 11.73 0.55
CA ASP A 110 -7.26 12.72 -0.42
C ASP A 110 -5.83 13.12 -0.09
N ARG A 111 -5.53 13.36 1.19
CA ARG A 111 -4.16 13.66 1.63
C ARG A 111 -3.22 12.49 1.35
N PHE A 112 -3.68 11.26 1.59
CA PHE A 112 -2.89 10.08 1.33
C PHE A 112 -2.64 9.88 -0.17
N MET A 113 -3.67 10.07 -0.99
CA MET A 113 -3.51 9.99 -2.45
C MET A 113 -2.51 11.02 -2.97
N ASP A 114 -2.52 12.25 -2.44
CA ASP A 114 -1.53 13.27 -2.80
C ASP A 114 -0.11 12.85 -2.39
N GLU A 115 0.03 12.25 -1.22
CA GLU A 115 1.32 11.72 -0.77
C GLU A 115 1.80 10.59 -1.69
N LEU A 116 0.92 9.69 -2.07
CA LEU A 116 1.24 8.60 -3.00
C LEU A 116 1.60 9.13 -4.39
N ARG A 117 0.94 10.18 -4.86
CA ARG A 117 1.29 10.81 -6.13
C ARG A 117 2.71 11.38 -6.09
N GLU A 118 3.10 11.97 -4.98
CA GLU A 118 4.45 12.46 -4.80
C GLU A 118 5.46 11.31 -4.83
N GLN A 119 5.21 10.25 -4.07
CA GLN A 119 6.12 9.10 -3.95
C GLN A 119 6.22 8.29 -5.25
N HIS A 120 5.10 8.09 -5.95
CA HIS A 120 5.01 7.18 -7.08
C HIS A 120 5.08 7.85 -8.44
N LEU A 121 4.67 9.11 -8.53
CA LEU A 121 4.53 9.84 -9.79
C LEU A 121 5.38 11.11 -9.83
N GLY A 122 6.02 11.47 -8.72
CA GLY A 122 6.85 12.67 -8.65
C GLY A 122 6.07 13.98 -8.71
N ILE A 123 4.77 13.95 -8.37
CA ILE A 123 3.93 15.15 -8.34
C ILE A 123 4.03 15.80 -6.97
N PRO A 124 4.63 17.01 -6.84
CA PRO A 124 4.81 17.66 -5.54
C PRO A 124 3.46 17.96 -4.89
N ARG A 125 3.39 17.74 -3.58
CA ARG A 125 2.23 18.15 -2.79
C ARG A 125 2.53 19.45 -2.05
N ALA A 126 1.49 20.05 -1.49
CA ALA A 126 1.61 21.31 -0.75
C ALA A 126 2.63 21.17 0.39
N ALA A 127 3.50 22.18 0.52
CA ALA A 127 4.51 22.20 1.57
C ALA A 127 3.86 22.20 2.95
N GLY A 128 4.45 21.43 3.89
CA GLY A 128 3.95 21.34 5.25
C GLY A 128 2.76 20.42 5.46
N THR A 129 2.32 19.70 4.41
CA THR A 129 1.23 18.71 4.55
C THR A 129 1.72 17.54 5.38
N PRO A 130 1.01 17.16 6.48
CA PRO A 130 1.41 16.01 7.28
C PRO A 130 1.38 14.71 6.48
N SER A 131 2.32 13.82 6.78
CA SER A 131 2.39 12.51 6.13
C SER A 131 1.34 11.57 6.72
N VAL A 132 0.41 11.11 5.89
CA VAL A 132 -0.57 10.09 6.28
C VAL A 132 0.14 8.75 6.48
N PHE A 133 1.13 8.45 5.65
CA PHE A 133 1.93 7.24 5.81
C PHE A 133 2.58 7.19 7.20
N ALA A 134 3.15 8.32 7.67
CA ALA A 134 3.73 8.41 9.01
C ALA A 134 2.66 8.24 10.11
N GLU A 135 1.48 8.80 9.93
CA GLU A 135 0.36 8.63 10.87
C GLU A 135 -0.06 7.16 10.99
N LEU A 136 -0.17 6.46 9.86
CA LEU A 136 -0.51 5.03 9.83
C LEU A 136 0.58 4.18 10.50
N GLN A 137 1.85 4.49 10.25
CA GLN A 137 2.97 3.79 10.87
C GLN A 137 3.00 4.02 12.38
N ALA A 138 2.78 5.26 12.83
CA ALA A 138 2.76 5.59 14.26
C ALA A 138 1.62 4.84 14.97
N ALA A 139 0.45 4.77 14.36
CA ALA A 139 -0.69 4.03 14.92
C ALA A 139 -0.39 2.53 15.04
N TYR A 140 0.26 1.97 14.02
CA TYR A 140 0.65 0.55 14.04
C TYR A 140 1.68 0.28 15.14
N GLN A 141 2.69 1.12 15.27
CA GLN A 141 3.72 0.97 16.31
C GLN A 141 3.13 1.10 17.71
N ALA A 142 2.25 2.08 17.92
CA ALA A 142 1.57 2.25 19.20
C ALA A 142 0.74 1.01 19.57
N ALA A 143 0.04 0.42 18.60
CA ALA A 143 -0.75 -0.80 18.81
C ALA A 143 0.13 -2.00 19.16
N LEU A 144 1.31 -2.12 18.54
CA LEU A 144 2.28 -3.18 18.87
C LEU A 144 2.78 -3.06 20.31
N GLU A 145 3.05 -1.83 20.76
CA GLU A 145 3.49 -1.56 22.13
C GLU A 145 2.41 -1.91 23.15
N GLU A 146 1.15 -1.63 22.84
CA GLU A 146 0.01 -2.00 23.69
C GLU A 146 -0.17 -3.50 23.80
N SER A 147 0.15 -4.25 22.72
CA SER A 147 0.00 -5.70 22.66
C SER A 147 1.16 -6.46 23.30
N GLY A 148 2.28 -5.77 23.46
CA GLY A 148 3.47 -6.31 24.11
C GLY A 148 3.41 -6.10 25.59
#